data_d4aa5146a3ff12d711400b0b83a1013e
#
_entry.id   d4aa5146a3ff12d711400b0b83a1013e
#
_cell.length_a   1.000
_cell.length_b   1.000
_cell.length_c   1.000
_cell.angle_alpha   90.00
_cell.angle_beta   90.00
_cell.angle_gamma   90.00
#
_symmetry.space_group_name_H-M   'P 1'
#
loop_
_entity.id
_entity.type
_entity.pdbx_description
1 polymer ?
#
loop_
_entity_poly.entity_id
_entity_poly.type
_entity_poly.pdbx_seq_one_letter_code
_entity_poly.pdbx_strand_id
1 'polypeptide(L)'
;TFVNMVGNRASTFVQIETQSLAQQAGALRTIDWDYAHIGLNDLKITGDHDWLWQPLHDGTIRHICTQLHDRCIGFGSATIVGGGAPIPFINLMQEMARLGCTVKILRRTFKKEIGDRNMRAELNAYRTVWNTLCRRGETAEAEDHQRLSNTLQRCRQRALATA
;
A
#
# COMPACT_ATOMS: atom_id res chain seq x y z
N THR A 1 21.11 -12.62 11.96
CA THR A 1 19.79 -12.57 11.31
C THR A 1 19.86 -13.10 9.88
N PHE A 2 18.72 -13.49 9.28
CA PHE A 2 18.65 -13.91 7.87
C PHE A 2 19.23 -12.86 6.93
N VAL A 3 18.92 -11.59 7.14
CA VAL A 3 19.44 -10.46 6.34
C VAL A 3 20.98 -10.44 6.34
N ASN A 4 21.61 -10.61 7.50
CA ASN A 4 23.07 -10.67 7.58
C ASN A 4 23.67 -11.88 6.83
N MET A 5 22.94 -13.00 6.76
CA MET A 5 23.37 -14.20 6.02
C MET A 5 23.28 -14.00 4.51
N VAL A 6 22.29 -13.22 4.03
CA VAL A 6 22.13 -12.90 2.61
C VAL A 6 23.26 -11.99 2.14
N GLY A 7 23.62 -10.97 2.93
CA GLY A 7 24.59 -9.94 2.56
C GLY A 7 24.22 -9.30 1.22
N ASN A 8 25.22 -9.03 0.37
CA ASN A 8 25.03 -8.40 -0.94
C ASN A 8 24.66 -9.39 -2.07
N ARG A 9 24.32 -10.64 -1.75
CA ARG A 9 24.03 -11.67 -2.77
C ARG A 9 22.62 -11.57 -3.35
N ALA A 10 21.69 -10.95 -2.65
CA ALA A 10 20.33 -10.70 -3.10
C ALA A 10 19.74 -9.52 -2.31
N SER A 11 18.76 -8.85 -2.91
CA SER A 11 17.95 -7.86 -2.18
C SER A 11 17.01 -8.55 -1.20
N THR A 12 16.86 -7.94 -0.04
CA THR A 12 16.00 -8.42 1.04
C THR A 12 14.66 -7.70 1.02
N PHE A 13 13.59 -8.48 1.20
CA PHE A 13 12.23 -7.99 1.18
C PHE A 13 11.49 -8.38 2.45
N VAL A 14 11.14 -7.39 3.27
CA VAL A 14 10.41 -7.58 4.53
C VAL A 14 8.90 -7.47 4.28
N GLN A 15 8.13 -8.40 4.85
CA GLN A 15 6.68 -8.32 4.87
C GLN A 15 6.19 -7.96 6.27
N ILE A 16 5.41 -6.86 6.37
CA ILE A 16 4.78 -6.42 7.61
C ILE A 16 3.33 -6.92 7.57
N GLU A 17 3.09 -8.03 8.24
CA GLU A 17 1.86 -8.82 8.12
C GLU A 17 1.19 -9.12 9.46
N THR A 18 1.78 -8.67 10.57
CA THR A 18 1.21 -8.88 11.92
C THR A 18 0.98 -7.56 12.64
N GLN A 19 -0.06 -7.51 13.47
CA GLN A 19 -0.36 -6.33 14.28
C GLN A 19 0.77 -6.00 15.26
N SER A 20 1.41 -7.01 15.83
CA SER A 20 2.55 -6.81 16.74
C SER A 20 3.72 -6.14 16.01
N LEU A 21 4.06 -6.57 14.79
CA LEU A 21 5.11 -5.93 14.00
C LEU A 21 4.68 -4.53 13.52
N ALA A 22 3.42 -4.35 13.16
CA ALA A 22 2.88 -3.04 12.77
C ALA A 22 3.03 -2.01 13.89
N GLN A 23 2.72 -2.39 15.14
CA GLN A 23 2.88 -1.54 16.31
C GLN A 23 4.34 -1.20 16.61
N GLN A 24 5.26 -2.11 16.30
CA GLN A 24 6.69 -2.00 16.55
C GLN A 24 7.49 -1.73 15.26
N ALA A 25 6.87 -1.17 14.22
CA ALA A 25 7.50 -1.00 12.91
C ALA A 25 8.85 -0.26 12.98
N GLY A 26 8.99 0.69 13.91
CA GLY A 26 10.25 1.41 14.15
C GLY A 26 11.44 0.49 14.49
N ALA A 27 11.20 -0.69 15.09
CA ALA A 27 12.25 -1.64 15.38
C ALA A 27 12.92 -2.21 14.10
N LEU A 28 12.22 -2.20 12.97
CA LEU A 28 12.78 -2.60 11.69
C LEU A 28 13.92 -1.68 11.19
N ARG A 29 14.05 -0.47 11.75
CA ARG A 29 15.16 0.45 11.41
C ARG A 29 16.52 -0.06 11.88
N THR A 30 16.54 -0.95 12.87
CA THR A 30 17.79 -1.55 13.40
C THR A 30 18.30 -2.71 12.53
N ILE A 31 17.56 -3.09 11.50
CA ILE A 31 17.89 -4.18 10.59
C ILE A 31 18.16 -3.58 9.20
N ASP A 32 19.22 -4.03 8.56
CA ASP A 32 19.57 -3.61 7.20
C ASP A 32 18.81 -4.46 6.18
N TRP A 33 17.74 -3.90 5.60
CA TRP A 33 16.92 -4.49 4.56
C TRP A 33 16.66 -3.49 3.42
N ASP A 34 16.39 -4.00 2.21
CA ASP A 34 16.26 -3.15 1.02
C ASP A 34 14.83 -2.63 0.81
N TYR A 35 13.84 -3.50 0.95
CA TYR A 35 12.44 -3.19 0.65
C TYR A 35 11.51 -3.75 1.72
N ALA A 36 10.38 -3.07 1.94
CA ALA A 36 9.30 -3.61 2.75
C ALA A 36 7.93 -3.42 2.10
N HIS A 37 7.01 -4.31 2.44
CA HIS A 37 5.62 -4.24 2.01
C HIS A 37 4.67 -4.55 3.16
N ILE A 38 3.62 -3.77 3.27
CA ILE A 38 2.58 -3.95 4.29
C ILE A 38 1.43 -4.75 3.67
N GLY A 39 1.20 -5.96 4.20
CA GLY A 39 0.15 -6.88 3.77
C GLY A 39 -1.19 -6.53 4.42
N LEU A 40 -2.11 -5.90 3.67
CA LEU A 40 -3.43 -5.50 4.21
C LEU A 40 -4.27 -6.69 4.67
N ASN A 41 -4.25 -7.79 3.89
CA ASN A 41 -5.04 -8.97 4.22
C ASN A 41 -4.53 -9.65 5.49
N ASP A 42 -3.24 -9.74 5.64
CA ASP A 42 -2.60 -10.42 6.76
C ASP A 42 -2.72 -9.56 8.04
N LEU A 43 -2.61 -8.25 7.92
CA LEU A 43 -2.94 -7.32 9.00
C LEU A 43 -4.41 -7.41 9.41
N LYS A 44 -5.33 -7.56 8.45
CA LYS A 44 -6.73 -7.82 8.76
C LYS A 44 -6.89 -9.08 9.62
N ILE A 45 -6.27 -10.18 9.19
CA ILE A 45 -6.37 -11.49 9.86
C ILE A 45 -5.75 -11.43 11.27
N THR A 46 -4.53 -10.91 11.38
CA THR A 46 -3.80 -10.87 12.66
C THR A 46 -4.35 -9.81 13.63
N GLY A 47 -5.12 -8.85 13.15
CA GLY A 47 -5.81 -7.83 13.93
C GLY A 47 -7.26 -8.19 14.29
N ASP A 48 -7.71 -9.38 13.89
CA ASP A 48 -9.10 -9.82 14.07
C ASP A 48 -10.11 -8.79 13.54
N HIS A 49 -9.82 -8.24 12.36
CA HIS A 49 -10.68 -7.26 11.71
C HIS A 49 -11.61 -7.92 10.71
N ASP A 50 -12.88 -7.52 10.67
CA ASP A 50 -13.85 -8.02 9.70
C ASP A 50 -13.62 -7.43 8.30
N TRP A 51 -12.96 -6.30 8.20
CA TRP A 51 -12.83 -5.53 6.96
C TRP A 51 -11.38 -5.37 6.49
N LEU A 52 -11.13 -5.73 5.22
CA LEU A 52 -9.80 -5.68 4.59
C LEU A 52 -9.10 -4.31 4.70
N TRP A 53 -9.88 -3.23 4.61
CA TRP A 53 -9.34 -1.87 4.57
C TRP A 53 -9.23 -1.21 5.95
N GLN A 54 -9.51 -1.97 7.02
CA GLN A 54 -9.42 -1.45 8.39
C GLN A 54 -8.05 -0.84 8.69
N PRO A 55 -6.89 -1.48 8.36
CA PRO A 55 -5.58 -0.91 8.67
C PRO A 55 -5.29 0.42 7.95
N LEU A 56 -5.96 0.67 6.81
CA LEU A 56 -5.86 1.94 6.10
C LEU A 56 -6.79 3.00 6.74
N HIS A 57 -7.97 2.58 7.19
CA HIS A 57 -8.98 3.45 7.78
C HIS A 57 -8.63 3.94 9.19
N ASP A 58 -8.06 3.07 10.02
CA ASP A 58 -7.71 3.38 11.42
C ASP A 58 -6.34 4.05 11.62
N GLY A 59 -5.60 4.23 10.53
CA GLY A 59 -4.29 4.88 10.55
C GLY A 59 -3.11 3.95 10.81
N THR A 60 -3.30 2.64 10.94
CA THR A 60 -2.21 1.65 11.09
C THR A 60 -1.17 1.80 9.97
N ILE A 61 -1.63 1.88 8.71
CA ILE A 61 -0.73 2.07 7.55
C ILE A 61 0.06 3.36 7.67
N ARG A 62 -0.61 4.47 8.02
CA ARG A 62 0.06 5.77 8.22
C ARG A 62 1.10 5.68 9.33
N HIS A 63 0.78 5.04 10.45
CA HIS A 63 1.73 4.83 11.55
C HIS A 63 3.00 4.12 11.06
N ILE A 64 2.86 2.99 10.36
CA ILE A 64 4.00 2.23 9.82
C ILE A 64 4.83 3.08 8.85
N CYS A 65 4.19 3.75 7.89
CA CYS A 65 4.88 4.60 6.92
C CYS A 65 5.62 5.76 7.60
N THR A 66 5.05 6.36 8.65
CA THR A 66 5.70 7.41 9.44
C THR A 66 6.95 6.87 10.16
N GLN A 67 6.87 5.68 10.75
CA GLN A 67 8.00 5.05 11.43
C GLN A 67 9.14 4.69 10.48
N LEU A 68 8.82 4.42 9.21
CA LEU A 68 9.76 3.96 8.19
C LEU A 68 9.89 4.94 7.00
N HIS A 69 9.67 6.24 7.24
CA HIS A 69 9.57 7.29 6.21
C HIS A 69 10.83 7.45 5.33
N ASP A 70 12.00 7.02 5.81
CA ASP A 70 13.28 7.06 5.11
C ASP A 70 13.65 5.73 4.42
N ARG A 71 12.73 4.77 4.39
CA ARG A 71 12.96 3.43 3.85
C ARG A 71 12.08 3.17 2.61
N CYS A 72 12.52 2.22 1.79
CA CYS A 72 11.75 1.77 0.62
C CYS A 72 10.59 0.89 1.05
N ILE A 73 9.41 1.47 1.23
CA ILE A 73 8.22 0.81 1.75
C ILE A 73 7.01 1.03 0.84
N GLY A 74 6.04 0.13 0.89
CA GLY A 74 4.75 0.27 0.27
C GLY A 74 3.67 -0.59 0.90
N PHE A 75 2.43 -0.39 0.51
CA PHE A 75 1.29 -1.17 1.00
C PHE A 75 0.32 -1.54 -0.12
N GLY A 76 -0.48 -2.55 0.13
CA GLY A 76 -1.47 -3.03 -0.81
C GLY A 76 -0.85 -3.47 -2.14
N SER A 77 -1.68 -3.85 -3.09
CA SER A 77 -1.20 -4.40 -4.35
C SER A 77 -1.77 -3.64 -5.54
N ALA A 78 -0.96 -3.47 -6.60
CA ALA A 78 -1.37 -2.78 -7.80
C ALA A 78 -2.36 -3.61 -8.62
N THR A 79 -3.37 -2.91 -9.16
CA THR A 79 -4.20 -3.33 -10.28
C THR A 79 -3.83 -2.51 -11.52
N ILE A 80 -4.56 -2.58 -12.61
CA ILE A 80 -4.41 -1.60 -13.71
C ILE A 80 -4.79 -0.20 -13.20
N VAL A 81 -4.28 0.84 -13.85
CA VAL A 81 -4.47 2.24 -13.39
C VAL A 81 -5.95 2.60 -13.24
N GLY A 82 -6.80 2.19 -14.19
CA GLY A 82 -8.24 2.40 -14.14
C GLY A 82 -9.03 1.34 -13.36
N GLY A 83 -8.35 0.42 -12.67
CA GLY A 83 -8.97 -0.70 -11.95
C GLY A 83 -9.19 -0.42 -10.46
N GLY A 84 -9.43 -1.53 -9.74
CA GLY A 84 -9.62 -1.50 -8.29
C GLY A 84 -11.09 -1.41 -7.88
N ALA A 85 -11.50 -2.34 -7.04
CA ALA A 85 -12.81 -2.35 -6.41
C ALA A 85 -12.70 -2.97 -5.00
N PRO A 86 -13.44 -2.50 -4.01
CA PRO A 86 -14.37 -1.37 -4.01
C PRO A 86 -13.67 0.00 -3.94
N ILE A 87 -12.36 0.02 -3.70
CA ILE A 87 -11.56 1.25 -3.67
C ILE A 87 -10.88 1.41 -5.05
N PRO A 88 -11.14 2.49 -5.79
CA PRO A 88 -10.43 2.76 -7.04
C PRO A 88 -8.92 2.80 -6.80
N PHE A 89 -8.16 2.16 -7.69
CA PHE A 89 -6.71 2.04 -7.52
C PHE A 89 -6.00 3.40 -7.50
N ILE A 90 -6.52 4.38 -8.25
CA ILE A 90 -5.99 5.75 -8.23
C ILE A 90 -6.02 6.36 -6.82
N ASN A 91 -7.06 6.11 -6.03
CA ASN A 91 -7.15 6.62 -4.67
C ASN A 91 -6.08 6.00 -3.76
N LEU A 92 -5.76 4.71 -3.98
CA LEU A 92 -4.65 4.05 -3.28
C LEU A 92 -3.30 4.61 -3.71
N MET A 93 -3.11 4.88 -5.00
CA MET A 93 -1.88 5.52 -5.50
C MET A 93 -1.69 6.92 -4.91
N GLN A 94 -2.75 7.70 -4.81
CA GLN A 94 -2.76 9.03 -4.21
C GLN A 94 -2.31 8.97 -2.74
N GLU A 95 -2.86 8.05 -1.97
CA GLU A 95 -2.49 7.87 -0.57
C GLU A 95 -1.07 7.34 -0.40
N MET A 96 -0.64 6.41 -1.25
CA MET A 96 0.73 5.92 -1.23
C MET A 96 1.75 7.03 -1.50
N ALA A 97 1.50 7.90 -2.48
CA ALA A 97 2.37 9.03 -2.78
C ALA A 97 2.41 10.00 -1.58
N ARG A 98 1.27 10.29 -0.96
CA ARG A 98 1.17 11.12 0.25
C ARG A 98 1.95 10.55 1.44
N LEU A 99 1.98 9.22 1.58
CA LEU A 99 2.69 8.52 2.65
C LEU A 99 4.16 8.21 2.31
N GLY A 100 4.68 8.74 1.18
CA GLY A 100 6.07 8.55 0.77
C GLY A 100 6.42 7.11 0.35
N CYS A 101 5.43 6.30 -0.01
CA CYS A 101 5.68 4.92 -0.44
C CYS A 101 6.41 4.89 -1.79
N THR A 102 7.36 3.95 -1.94
CA THR A 102 8.16 3.78 -3.15
C THR A 102 8.10 2.36 -3.73
N VAL A 103 7.55 1.41 -2.96
CA VAL A 103 7.45 0.01 -3.35
C VAL A 103 6.02 -0.34 -3.73
N LYS A 104 5.84 -1.12 -4.80
CA LYS A 104 4.54 -1.62 -5.24
C LYS A 104 4.64 -3.05 -5.76
N ILE A 105 3.76 -3.90 -5.26
CA ILE A 105 3.62 -5.28 -5.73
C ILE A 105 2.47 -5.36 -6.74
N LEU A 106 2.68 -6.01 -7.87
CA LEU A 106 1.61 -6.31 -8.81
C LEU A 106 0.70 -7.42 -8.24
N ARG A 107 -0.58 -7.12 -8.16
CA ARG A 107 -1.59 -8.04 -7.63
C ARG A 107 -1.84 -9.20 -8.60
N ARG A 108 -2.22 -10.38 -8.08
CA ARG A 108 -2.65 -11.52 -8.92
C ARG A 108 -3.80 -11.14 -9.87
N THR A 109 -4.70 -10.28 -9.43
CA THR A 109 -5.80 -9.74 -10.25
C THR A 109 -5.30 -8.82 -11.35
N PHE A 110 -4.12 -8.20 -11.24
CA PHE A 110 -3.52 -7.40 -12.31
C PHE A 110 -3.43 -8.19 -13.61
N LYS A 111 -2.99 -9.47 -13.53
CA LYS A 111 -2.94 -10.36 -14.68
C LYS A 111 -4.30 -10.61 -15.32
N LYS A 112 -5.38 -10.63 -14.51
CA LYS A 112 -6.75 -10.79 -15.02
C LYS A 112 -7.29 -9.49 -15.60
N GLU A 113 -7.03 -8.37 -14.92
CA GLU A 113 -7.52 -7.06 -15.29
C GLU A 113 -6.83 -6.49 -16.54
N ILE A 114 -5.55 -6.84 -16.74
CA ILE A 114 -4.81 -6.38 -17.91
C ILE A 114 -5.35 -7.00 -19.22
N GLY A 115 -5.87 -8.24 -19.16
CA GLY A 115 -6.41 -8.93 -20.34
C GLY A 115 -5.44 -8.87 -21.52
N ASP A 116 -5.93 -8.43 -22.69
CA ASP A 116 -5.16 -8.29 -23.92
C ASP A 116 -4.40 -6.94 -24.04
N ARG A 117 -4.40 -6.12 -22.99
CA ARG A 117 -3.68 -4.84 -22.98
C ARG A 117 -2.17 -5.07 -23.01
N ASN A 118 -1.46 -4.13 -23.62
CA ASN A 118 0.00 -4.15 -23.61
C ASN A 118 0.56 -3.85 -22.22
N MET A 119 1.23 -4.83 -21.62
CA MET A 119 1.84 -4.73 -20.27
C MET A 119 2.76 -3.51 -20.14
N ARG A 120 3.61 -3.26 -21.14
CA ARG A 120 4.54 -2.12 -21.11
C ARG A 120 3.81 -0.79 -21.13
N ALA A 121 2.74 -0.69 -21.93
CA ALA A 121 1.91 0.51 -21.98
C ALA A 121 1.23 0.79 -20.63
N GLU A 122 0.69 -0.25 -19.99
CA GLU A 122 0.05 -0.14 -18.67
C GLU A 122 1.06 0.27 -17.58
N LEU A 123 2.27 -0.31 -17.57
CA LEU A 123 3.33 0.08 -16.65
C LEU A 123 3.83 1.51 -16.89
N ASN A 124 3.87 1.96 -18.13
CA ASN A 124 4.22 3.35 -18.45
C ASN A 124 3.11 4.31 -18.00
N ALA A 125 1.84 3.97 -18.21
CA ALA A 125 0.71 4.74 -17.69
C ALA A 125 0.79 4.86 -16.16
N TYR A 126 1.09 3.75 -15.47
CA TYR A 126 1.33 3.74 -14.03
C TYR A 126 2.43 4.74 -13.63
N ARG A 127 3.60 4.68 -14.29
CA ARG A 127 4.74 5.58 -13.98
C ARG A 127 4.38 7.05 -14.23
N THR A 128 3.64 7.33 -15.31
CA THR A 128 3.19 8.69 -15.62
C THR A 128 2.28 9.22 -14.52
N VAL A 129 1.26 8.46 -14.13
CA VAL A 129 0.36 8.82 -13.03
C VAL A 129 1.14 9.00 -11.73
N TRP A 130 2.03 8.07 -11.40
CA TRP A 130 2.86 8.16 -10.20
C TRP A 130 3.70 9.42 -10.15
N ASN A 131 4.39 9.74 -11.23
CA ASN A 131 5.22 10.95 -11.31
C ASN A 131 4.40 12.24 -11.16
N THR A 132 3.16 12.24 -11.65
CA THR A 132 2.23 13.36 -11.45
C THR A 132 1.82 13.48 -9.99
N LEU A 133 1.48 12.37 -9.36
CA LEU A 133 1.06 12.33 -7.95
C LEU A 133 2.19 12.79 -7.00
N CYS A 134 3.42 12.40 -7.26
CA CYS A 134 4.57 12.82 -6.45
C CYS A 134 4.94 14.32 -6.58
N ARG A 135 4.35 15.02 -7.52
CA ARG A 135 4.61 16.47 -7.75
C ARG A 135 3.44 17.37 -7.33
N ARG A 136 2.34 16.81 -6.85
CA ARG A 136 1.19 17.60 -6.41
C ARG A 136 1.49 18.33 -5.10
N GLY A 137 0.84 19.47 -4.90
CA GLY A 137 0.99 20.26 -3.67
C GLY A 137 0.12 19.72 -2.53
N GLU A 138 0.40 20.19 -1.31
CA GLU A 138 -0.25 19.76 -0.06
C GLU A 138 -1.78 19.86 -0.11
N THR A 139 -2.34 20.91 -0.71
CA THR A 139 -3.80 21.07 -0.84
C THR A 139 -4.41 19.90 -1.63
N ALA A 140 -3.81 19.54 -2.77
CA ALA A 140 -4.30 18.42 -3.58
C ALA A 140 -4.14 17.08 -2.84
N GLU A 141 -3.08 16.91 -2.06
CA GLU A 141 -2.88 15.73 -1.21
C GLU A 141 -3.95 15.61 -0.13
N ALA A 142 -4.28 16.73 0.53
CA ALA A 142 -5.33 16.76 1.55
C ALA A 142 -6.71 16.43 0.97
N GLU A 143 -7.03 16.98 -0.21
CA GLU A 143 -8.29 16.68 -0.90
C GLU A 143 -8.37 15.21 -1.33
N ASP A 144 -7.27 14.65 -1.85
CA ASP A 144 -7.18 13.24 -2.26
C ASP A 144 -7.38 12.32 -1.05
N HIS A 145 -6.72 12.63 0.07
CA HIS A 145 -6.88 11.88 1.32
C HIS A 145 -8.32 11.95 1.84
N GLN A 146 -8.96 13.11 1.78
CA GLN A 146 -10.36 13.25 2.19
C GLN A 146 -11.30 12.43 1.30
N ARG A 147 -11.06 12.40 -0.03
CA ARG A 147 -11.83 11.56 -0.96
C ARG A 147 -11.68 10.06 -0.65
N LEU A 148 -10.45 9.61 -0.36
CA LEU A 148 -10.21 8.24 0.06
C LEU A 148 -10.93 7.92 1.37
N SER A 149 -10.81 8.78 2.39
CA SER A 149 -11.46 8.61 3.69
C SER A 149 -12.98 8.47 3.56
N ASN A 150 -13.60 9.33 2.75
CA ASN A 150 -15.04 9.27 2.47
C ASN A 150 -15.42 7.97 1.72
N THR A 151 -14.56 7.49 0.83
CA THR A 151 -14.77 6.23 0.09
C THR A 151 -14.66 5.03 1.04
N LEU A 152 -13.65 5.01 1.90
CA LEU A 152 -13.47 3.98 2.93
C LEU A 152 -14.69 3.91 3.86
N GLN A 153 -15.16 5.06 4.35
CA GLN A 153 -16.31 5.11 5.23
C GLN A 153 -17.59 4.54 4.57
N ARG A 154 -17.86 4.93 3.32
CA ARG A 154 -19.01 4.38 2.56
C ARG A 154 -18.89 2.88 2.33
N CYS A 155 -17.69 2.39 2.00
CA CYS A 155 -17.45 0.95 1.81
C CYS A 155 -17.66 0.17 3.12
N ARG A 156 -17.20 0.72 4.24
CA ARG A 156 -17.41 0.10 5.57
C ARG A 156 -18.87 0.00 5.92
N GLN A 157 -19.65 1.09 5.73
CA GLN A 157 -21.10 1.08 5.97
C GLN A 157 -21.82 0.03 5.15
N ARG A 158 -21.45 -0.14 3.87
CA ARG A 158 -22.03 -1.19 3.00
C ARG A 158 -21.66 -2.59 3.47
N ALA A 159 -20.41 -2.81 3.89
CA ALA A 159 -19.98 -4.11 4.41
C ALA A 159 -20.75 -4.51 5.67
N LEU A 160 -20.99 -3.57 6.58
CA LEU A 160 -21.78 -3.80 7.81
C LEU A 160 -23.27 -4.04 7.52
N ALA A 161 -23.81 -3.46 6.46
CA ALA A 161 -25.21 -3.65 6.07
C ALA A 161 -25.50 -5.01 5.38
N THR A 162 -24.45 -5.73 4.99
CA THR A 162 -24.53 -7.03 4.28
C THR A 162 -24.05 -8.22 5.13
N ALA A 163 -23.56 -7.97 6.34
CA ALA A 163 -23.16 -8.97 7.33
C ALA A 163 -24.33 -9.31 8.27
#